data_37d09c2f71d7d6fc9c58e4f1d39a3ad9
#
_entry.id   37d09c2f71d7d6fc9c58e4f1d39a3ad9
#
_cell.length_a   1.000
_cell.length_b   1.000
_cell.length_c   1.000
_cell.angle_alpha   90.00
_cell.angle_beta   90.00
_cell.angle_gamma   90.00
#
_symmetry.space_group_name_H-M   'P 1'
#
loop_
_entity.id
_entity.type
_entity.pdbx_description
1 polymer ?
#
loop_
_entity_poly.entity_id
_entity_poly.type
_entity_poly.pdbx_seq_one_letter_code
_entity_poly.pdbx_strand_id
1 'polypeptide(L)'
;MSSFRRFVALALLLCFSPLTLFGLTLEEERKYGREVFLEMARSSKFYNDPFLSLHLAAIKERLEAATSLPYPVKLTIIESQTPNAFAMIGGYVYVTTALLELCDREEEVAGVLAHEFAHLSRRHIAKRSEKDKVLSAGMIAALLAGMLLKSPAIMATGMASAQSVA
;
A
#
# COMPACT_ATOMS: atom_id res chain seq x y z
N MET A 1 55.94 6.25 3.30
CA MET A 1 55.02 5.10 3.54
C MET A 1 53.78 5.43 4.39
N SER A 2 53.64 6.63 4.97
CA SER A 2 52.49 6.98 5.85
C SER A 2 51.25 7.52 5.12
N SER A 3 51.41 8.25 4.02
CA SER A 3 50.31 8.89 3.29
C SER A 3 49.44 7.87 2.52
N PHE A 4 50.04 6.84 1.94
CA PHE A 4 49.31 5.79 1.21
C PHE A 4 48.44 4.95 2.15
N ARG A 5 48.94 4.60 3.34
CA ARG A 5 48.15 3.86 4.34
C ARG A 5 46.95 4.67 4.87
N ARG A 6 47.11 6.00 5.00
CA ARG A 6 46.01 6.90 5.39
C ARG A 6 44.98 7.05 4.28
N PHE A 7 45.42 7.08 3.01
CA PHE A 7 44.50 7.12 1.86
C PHE A 7 43.67 5.81 1.71
N VAL A 8 44.32 4.66 1.88
CA VAL A 8 43.66 3.36 1.86
C VAL A 8 42.67 3.21 3.04
N ALA A 9 43.06 3.66 4.24
CA ALA A 9 42.19 3.65 5.41
C ALA A 9 40.95 4.57 5.22
N LEU A 10 41.14 5.76 4.63
CA LEU A 10 40.08 6.71 4.33
C LEU A 10 39.13 6.16 3.23
N ALA A 11 39.70 5.52 2.19
CA ALA A 11 38.92 4.86 1.14
C ALA A 11 38.12 3.67 1.66
N LEU A 12 38.69 2.87 2.58
CA LEU A 12 37.98 1.78 3.26
C LEU A 12 36.90 2.29 4.22
N LEU A 13 37.10 3.45 4.88
CA LEU A 13 36.07 4.08 5.72
C LEU A 13 34.92 4.64 4.88
N LEU A 14 35.18 5.11 3.66
CA LEU A 14 34.15 5.55 2.71
C LEU A 14 33.39 4.36 2.05
N CYS A 15 34.07 3.22 1.90
CA CYS A 15 33.40 1.98 1.45
C CYS A 15 32.57 1.30 2.56
N PHE A 16 32.82 1.61 3.83
CA PHE A 16 32.05 1.16 4.99
C PHE A 16 31.05 2.22 5.49
N SER A 17 30.70 3.21 4.68
CA SER A 17 29.42 3.87 4.89
C SER A 17 28.37 2.75 4.84
N PRO A 18 27.60 2.50 5.92
CA PRO A 18 26.48 1.59 5.80
C PRO A 18 25.63 2.22 4.69
N LEU A 19 25.61 1.59 3.53
CA LEU A 19 24.54 1.79 2.56
C LEU A 19 23.30 1.35 3.34
N THR A 20 22.73 2.31 4.06
CA THR A 20 21.52 2.09 4.81
C THR A 20 20.55 1.57 3.77
N LEU A 21 20.18 0.30 3.92
CA LEU A 21 19.00 -0.26 3.31
C LEU A 21 17.83 0.55 3.89
N PHE A 22 17.65 1.78 3.43
CA PHE A 22 16.55 2.62 3.82
C PHE A 22 15.33 2.13 3.06
N GLY A 23 14.60 1.24 3.71
CA GLY A 23 13.21 1.08 3.42
C GLY A 23 12.47 2.40 3.63
N LEU A 24 11.30 2.54 3.00
CA LEU A 24 10.45 3.71 3.20
C LEU A 24 10.21 3.93 4.70
N THR A 25 10.42 5.15 5.16
CA THR A 25 10.03 5.57 6.50
C THR A 25 8.51 5.58 6.62
N LEU A 26 7.98 5.52 7.84
CA LEU A 26 6.53 5.63 8.05
C LEU A 26 5.95 6.95 7.55
N GLU A 27 6.75 8.02 7.59
CA GLU A 27 6.37 9.33 7.07
C GLU A 27 6.26 9.32 5.53
N GLU A 28 7.22 8.73 4.85
CA GLU A 28 7.17 8.53 3.40
C GLU A 28 6.01 7.63 2.99
N GLU A 29 5.76 6.56 3.73
CA GLU A 29 4.59 5.70 3.49
C GLU A 29 3.27 6.48 3.60
N ARG A 30 3.14 7.33 4.60
CA ARG A 30 1.95 8.19 4.77
C ARG A 30 1.82 9.21 3.64
N LYS A 31 2.93 9.81 3.21
CA LYS A 31 2.97 10.75 2.10
C LYS A 31 2.52 10.08 0.80
N TYR A 32 3.15 8.96 0.44
CA TYR A 32 2.78 8.22 -0.77
C TYR A 32 1.37 7.67 -0.71
N GLY A 33 0.95 7.14 0.45
CA GLY A 33 -0.42 6.68 0.66
C GLY A 33 -1.45 7.78 0.43
N ARG A 34 -1.17 9.00 0.87
CA ARG A 34 -2.03 10.16 0.61
C ARG A 34 -2.11 10.49 -0.88
N GLU A 35 -0.99 10.46 -1.59
CA GLU A 35 -0.94 10.73 -3.03
C GLU A 35 -1.79 9.70 -3.80
N VAL A 36 -1.64 8.42 -3.45
CA VAL A 36 -2.45 7.33 -4.02
C VAL A 36 -3.92 7.51 -3.68
N PHE A 37 -4.25 7.85 -2.43
CA PHE A 37 -5.64 8.11 -2.03
C PHE A 37 -6.28 9.24 -2.85
N LEU A 38 -5.55 10.32 -3.09
CA LEU A 38 -6.06 11.44 -3.90
C LEU A 38 -6.27 11.03 -5.36
N GLU A 39 -5.40 10.18 -5.90
CA GLU A 39 -5.58 9.65 -7.26
C GLU A 39 -6.76 8.67 -7.33
N MET A 40 -6.92 7.80 -6.34
CA MET A 40 -8.10 6.93 -6.23
C MET A 40 -9.40 7.73 -6.14
N ALA A 41 -9.40 8.84 -5.40
CA ALA A 41 -10.57 9.72 -5.31
C ALA A 41 -10.93 10.42 -6.62
N ARG A 42 -9.96 10.59 -7.54
CA ARG A 42 -10.19 11.14 -8.88
C ARG A 42 -10.63 10.11 -9.89
N SER A 43 -10.07 8.89 -9.79
CA SER A 43 -10.25 7.82 -10.78
C SER A 43 -11.37 6.84 -10.46
N SER A 44 -11.84 6.83 -9.21
CA SER A 44 -12.85 5.89 -8.71
C SER A 44 -13.98 6.64 -8.02
N LYS A 45 -15.18 6.08 -8.08
CA LYS A 45 -16.33 6.61 -7.36
C LYS A 45 -16.35 6.03 -5.94
N PHE A 46 -16.20 6.90 -4.93
CA PHE A 46 -16.36 6.49 -3.54
C PHE A 46 -17.84 6.40 -3.20
N TYR A 47 -18.22 5.28 -2.61
CA TYR A 47 -19.56 5.04 -2.13
C TYR A 47 -19.69 5.57 -0.70
N ASN A 48 -20.68 6.41 -0.48
CA ASN A 48 -20.91 7.03 0.82
C ASN A 48 -22.33 6.74 1.31
N ASP A 49 -22.45 5.72 2.15
CA ASP A 49 -23.65 5.39 2.90
C ASP A 49 -23.33 5.52 4.39
N PRO A 50 -24.06 6.37 5.14
CA PRO A 50 -23.75 6.62 6.55
C PRO A 50 -23.92 5.37 7.44
N PHE A 51 -24.93 4.54 7.19
CA PHE A 51 -25.17 3.33 7.98
C PHE A 51 -24.10 2.28 7.74
N LEU A 52 -23.79 2.03 6.46
CA LEU A 52 -22.74 1.09 6.08
C LEU A 52 -21.36 1.57 6.56
N SER A 53 -21.09 2.87 6.44
CA SER A 53 -19.85 3.46 6.94
C SER A 53 -19.69 3.33 8.45
N LEU A 54 -20.77 3.52 9.21
CA LEU A 54 -20.77 3.33 10.67
C LEU A 54 -20.54 1.86 11.04
N HIS A 55 -21.18 0.95 10.34
CA HIS A 55 -21.02 -0.49 10.55
C HIS A 55 -19.56 -0.93 10.30
N LEU A 56 -19.02 -0.54 9.15
CA LEU A 56 -17.62 -0.84 8.81
C LEU A 56 -16.62 -0.16 9.77
N ALA A 57 -16.94 1.02 10.32
CA ALA A 57 -16.12 1.66 11.33
C ALA A 57 -16.03 0.83 12.61
N ALA A 58 -17.14 0.23 13.05
CA ALA A 58 -17.16 -0.65 14.23
C ALA A 58 -16.30 -1.92 14.02
N ILE A 59 -16.35 -2.53 12.83
CA ILE A 59 -15.47 -3.66 12.47
C ILE A 59 -14.01 -3.20 12.48
N LYS A 60 -13.71 -2.07 11.83
CA LYS A 60 -12.38 -1.49 11.75
C LYS A 60 -11.79 -1.25 13.14
N GLU A 61 -12.52 -0.63 14.05
CA GLU A 61 -12.06 -0.36 15.42
C GLU A 61 -11.70 -1.63 16.20
N ARG A 62 -12.51 -2.68 16.07
CA ARG A 62 -12.22 -3.99 16.68
C ARG A 62 -10.93 -4.61 16.11
N LEU A 63 -10.72 -4.50 14.80
CA LEU A 63 -9.53 -5.01 14.13
C LEU A 63 -8.28 -4.18 14.48
N GLU A 64 -8.39 -2.85 14.56
CA GLU A 64 -7.30 -1.97 15.00
C GLU A 64 -6.87 -2.30 16.44
N ALA A 65 -7.83 -2.55 17.33
CA ALA A 65 -7.54 -2.93 18.72
C ALA A 65 -6.83 -4.29 18.83
N ALA A 66 -7.08 -5.20 17.90
CA ALA A 66 -6.49 -6.55 17.87
C ALA A 66 -5.18 -6.63 17.07
N THR A 67 -4.81 -5.57 16.33
CA THR A 67 -3.68 -5.60 15.39
C THR A 67 -2.69 -4.49 15.69
N SER A 68 -1.40 -4.82 15.82
CA SER A 68 -0.36 -3.78 15.91
C SER A 68 -0.14 -3.13 14.55
N LEU A 69 -0.67 -1.93 14.37
CA LEU A 69 -0.57 -1.16 13.13
C LEU A 69 0.39 0.02 13.30
N PRO A 70 1.21 0.34 12.29
CA PRO A 70 2.15 1.46 12.35
C PRO A 70 1.48 2.83 12.20
N TYR A 71 0.20 2.85 11.77
CA TYR A 71 -0.61 4.05 11.57
C TYR A 71 -2.11 3.69 11.62
N PRO A 72 -3.00 4.67 11.91
CA PRO A 72 -4.44 4.42 11.88
C PRO A 72 -4.92 4.09 10.47
N VAL A 73 -5.93 3.22 10.37
CA VAL A 73 -6.50 2.81 9.10
C VAL A 73 -7.59 3.78 8.63
N LYS A 74 -7.53 4.15 7.35
CA LYS A 74 -8.60 4.81 6.64
C LYS A 74 -9.29 3.82 5.72
N LEU A 75 -10.46 3.34 6.12
CA LEU A 75 -11.30 2.44 5.33
C LEU A 75 -12.21 3.26 4.40
N THR A 76 -12.25 2.88 3.12
CA THR A 76 -13.03 3.57 2.08
C THR A 76 -13.76 2.55 1.22
N ILE A 77 -15.03 2.81 0.92
CA ILE A 77 -15.84 1.97 0.03
C ILE A 77 -15.72 2.52 -1.39
N ILE A 78 -15.45 1.64 -2.36
CA ILE A 78 -15.41 1.97 -3.79
C ILE A 78 -16.61 1.34 -4.47
N GLU A 79 -17.34 2.12 -5.28
CA GLU A 79 -18.37 1.59 -6.15
C GLU A 79 -17.75 0.77 -7.27
N SER A 80 -17.99 -0.55 -7.28
CA SER A 80 -17.44 -1.49 -8.27
C SER A 80 -18.32 -2.74 -8.37
N GLN A 81 -18.43 -3.25 -9.58
CA GLN A 81 -19.10 -4.53 -9.88
C GLN A 81 -18.20 -5.76 -9.62
N THR A 82 -16.95 -5.55 -9.30
CA THR A 82 -16.01 -6.64 -9.02
C THR A 82 -15.77 -6.73 -7.52
N PRO A 83 -16.08 -7.89 -6.87
CA PRO A 83 -15.78 -8.12 -5.47
C PRO A 83 -14.27 -8.02 -5.22
N ASN A 84 -13.86 -7.09 -4.34
CA ASN A 84 -12.46 -6.90 -3.99
C ASN A 84 -12.32 -6.15 -2.66
N ALA A 85 -11.21 -6.42 -1.95
CA ALA A 85 -10.66 -5.55 -0.91
C ALA A 85 -9.15 -5.50 -1.07
N PHE A 86 -8.52 -4.41 -0.67
CA PHE A 86 -7.07 -4.29 -0.72
C PHE A 86 -6.56 -3.19 0.21
N ALA A 87 -5.40 -3.46 0.80
CA ALA A 87 -4.66 -2.49 1.60
C ALA A 87 -3.65 -1.74 0.73
N MET A 88 -3.39 -0.50 1.12
CA MET A 88 -2.39 0.36 0.50
C MET A 88 -1.44 0.93 1.53
N ILE A 89 -0.28 1.34 1.05
CA ILE A 89 0.72 2.03 1.86
C ILE A 89 0.10 3.22 2.59
N GLY A 90 0.54 3.49 3.82
CA GLY A 90 0.08 4.65 4.60
C GLY A 90 -1.24 4.44 5.35
N GLY A 91 -1.77 3.20 5.43
CA GLY A 91 -2.96 2.88 6.22
C GLY A 91 -4.28 2.99 5.48
N TYR A 92 -4.26 3.04 4.17
CA TYR A 92 -5.49 3.08 3.38
C TYR A 92 -5.95 1.66 3.05
N VAL A 93 -7.23 1.37 3.35
CA VAL A 93 -7.89 0.12 3.00
C VAL A 93 -9.13 0.44 2.18
N TYR A 94 -9.34 -0.31 1.14
CA TYR A 94 -10.48 -0.16 0.25
C TYR A 94 -11.27 -1.46 0.22
N VAL A 95 -12.58 -1.33 0.13
CA VAL A 95 -13.53 -2.43 -0.06
C VAL A 95 -14.53 -2.03 -1.15
N THR A 96 -14.90 -2.95 -2.01
CA THR A 96 -15.85 -2.67 -3.09
C THR A 96 -17.28 -2.98 -2.67
N THR A 97 -18.25 -2.26 -3.25
CA THR A 97 -19.67 -2.53 -3.04
C THR A 97 -20.03 -3.97 -3.38
N ALA A 98 -19.51 -4.51 -4.48
CA ALA A 98 -19.76 -5.90 -4.86
C ALA A 98 -19.21 -6.94 -3.86
N LEU A 99 -18.12 -6.64 -3.13
CA LEU A 99 -17.66 -7.51 -2.05
C LEU A 99 -18.62 -7.47 -0.87
N LEU A 100 -19.09 -6.27 -0.49
CA LEU A 100 -20.03 -6.12 0.61
C LEU A 100 -21.39 -6.77 0.31
N GLU A 101 -21.83 -6.71 -0.95
CA GLU A 101 -23.05 -7.39 -1.43
C GLU A 101 -22.88 -8.94 -1.48
N LEU A 102 -21.66 -9.43 -1.64
CA LEU A 102 -21.35 -10.86 -1.67
C LEU A 102 -21.31 -11.49 -0.27
N CYS A 103 -21.00 -10.70 0.74
CA CYS A 103 -20.89 -11.17 2.13
C CYS A 103 -22.29 -11.19 2.78
N ASP A 104 -22.73 -12.37 3.20
CA ASP A 104 -24.01 -12.55 3.89
C ASP A 104 -23.92 -12.20 5.39
N ARG A 105 -22.71 -12.18 5.96
CA ARG A 105 -22.48 -12.01 7.39
C ARG A 105 -21.35 -11.06 7.67
N GLU A 106 -21.45 -10.36 8.80
CA GLU A 106 -20.42 -9.43 9.28
C GLU A 106 -19.04 -10.08 9.42
N GLU A 107 -19.00 -11.34 9.88
CA GLU A 107 -17.75 -12.07 10.10
C GLU A 107 -16.97 -12.32 8.81
N GLU A 108 -17.66 -12.40 7.68
CA GLU A 108 -17.05 -12.56 6.36
C GLU A 108 -16.34 -11.27 5.95
N VAL A 109 -16.99 -10.13 6.12
CA VAL A 109 -16.41 -8.81 5.91
C VAL A 109 -15.22 -8.61 6.87
N ALA A 110 -15.40 -8.93 8.16
CA ALA A 110 -14.36 -8.81 9.17
C ALA A 110 -13.15 -9.69 8.84
N GLY A 111 -13.36 -10.92 8.34
CA GLY A 111 -12.29 -11.82 7.91
C GLY A 111 -11.48 -11.27 6.74
N VAL A 112 -12.14 -10.71 5.73
CA VAL A 112 -11.45 -10.06 4.60
C VAL A 112 -10.68 -8.83 5.08
N LEU A 113 -11.27 -7.95 5.87
CA LEU A 113 -10.59 -6.77 6.41
C LEU A 113 -9.42 -7.14 7.32
N ALA A 114 -9.54 -8.20 8.13
CA ALA A 114 -8.44 -8.69 8.96
C ALA A 114 -7.24 -9.15 8.12
N HIS A 115 -7.49 -9.77 6.97
CA HIS A 115 -6.45 -10.13 6.01
C HIS A 115 -5.70 -8.88 5.50
N GLU A 116 -6.43 -7.85 5.11
CA GLU A 116 -5.85 -6.58 4.65
C GLU A 116 -5.07 -5.85 5.76
N PHE A 117 -5.57 -5.89 7.00
CA PHE A 117 -4.87 -5.33 8.17
C PHE A 117 -3.56 -6.07 8.46
N ALA A 118 -3.52 -7.39 8.24
CA ALA A 118 -2.28 -8.15 8.35
C ALA A 118 -1.22 -7.73 7.32
N HIS A 119 -1.63 -7.34 6.10
CA HIS A 119 -0.73 -6.75 5.10
C HIS A 119 -0.16 -5.41 5.56
N LEU A 120 -0.97 -4.54 6.16
CA LEU A 120 -0.53 -3.27 6.73
C LEU A 120 0.43 -3.47 7.91
N SER A 121 0.08 -4.35 8.85
CA SER A 121 0.89 -4.65 10.03
C SER A 121 2.29 -5.13 9.66
N ARG A 122 2.40 -5.97 8.66
CA ARG A 122 3.68 -6.51 8.17
C ARG A 122 4.41 -5.57 7.22
N ARG A 123 3.81 -4.44 6.85
CA ARG A 123 4.34 -3.46 5.89
C ARG A 123 4.73 -4.13 4.55
N HIS A 124 3.93 -5.09 4.08
CA HIS A 124 4.25 -5.89 2.91
C HIS A 124 4.49 -5.05 1.65
N ILE A 125 3.69 -3.99 1.46
CA ILE A 125 3.80 -3.10 0.29
C ILE A 125 5.08 -2.28 0.36
N ALA A 126 5.41 -1.71 1.52
CA ALA A 126 6.64 -0.95 1.71
C ALA A 126 7.89 -1.82 1.48
N LYS A 127 7.92 -3.02 2.07
CA LYS A 127 9.02 -3.98 1.88
C LYS A 127 9.17 -4.47 0.45
N ARG A 128 8.07 -4.55 -0.32
CA ARG A 128 8.11 -4.91 -1.74
C ARG A 128 8.69 -3.77 -2.57
N SER A 129 8.30 -2.52 -2.29
CA SER A 129 8.82 -1.34 -3.00
C SER A 129 10.32 -1.12 -2.77
N GLU A 130 10.87 -1.56 -1.63
CA GLU A 130 12.30 -1.55 -1.36
C GLU A 130 13.10 -2.43 -2.33
N LYS A 131 12.57 -3.58 -2.71
CA LYS A 131 13.24 -4.52 -3.63
C LYS A 131 13.26 -4.01 -5.07
N ASP A 132 12.23 -3.29 -5.46
CA ASP A 132 12.02 -2.90 -6.87
C ASP A 132 12.45 -1.46 -7.17
N LYS A 133 12.99 -0.70 -6.21
CA LYS A 133 13.56 0.68 -6.28
C LYS A 133 12.76 1.73 -7.07
N VAL A 134 11.58 1.39 -7.60
CA VAL A 134 10.81 2.28 -8.48
C VAL A 134 9.31 2.10 -8.25
N LEU A 135 8.75 2.71 -7.22
CA LEU A 135 7.32 2.88 -7.15
C LEU A 135 6.98 4.38 -7.04
N SER A 136 6.81 5.03 -8.19
CA SER A 136 6.13 6.31 -8.21
C SER A 136 4.65 6.14 -7.83
N ALA A 137 4.04 7.14 -7.18
CA ALA A 137 2.62 7.11 -6.85
C ALA A 137 1.74 6.80 -8.08
N GLY A 138 2.16 7.27 -9.26
CA GLY A 138 1.48 6.98 -10.54
C GLY A 138 1.54 5.50 -10.94
N MET A 139 2.63 4.80 -10.67
CA MET A 139 2.75 3.36 -10.98
C MET A 139 1.88 2.52 -10.02
N ILE A 140 1.82 2.90 -8.74
CA ILE A 140 0.95 2.25 -7.77
C ILE A 140 -0.51 2.46 -8.17
N ALA A 141 -0.90 3.68 -8.55
CA ALA A 141 -2.24 4.00 -9.01
C ALA A 141 -2.61 3.22 -10.30
N ALA A 142 -1.67 3.07 -11.24
CA ALA A 142 -1.88 2.29 -12.46
C ALA A 142 -2.06 0.79 -12.18
N LEU A 143 -1.26 0.21 -11.26
CA LEU A 143 -1.42 -1.18 -10.83
C LEU A 143 -2.78 -1.43 -10.20
N LEU A 144 -3.24 -0.49 -9.38
CA LEU A 144 -4.56 -0.57 -8.74
C LEU A 144 -5.70 -0.41 -9.72
N ALA A 145 -5.61 0.56 -10.63
CA ALA A 145 -6.59 0.70 -11.70
C ALA A 145 -6.67 -0.59 -12.54
N GLY A 146 -5.53 -1.22 -12.83
CA GLY A 146 -5.46 -2.51 -13.51
C GLY A 146 -6.15 -3.64 -12.74
N MET A 147 -5.99 -3.70 -11.41
CA MET A 147 -6.64 -4.67 -10.53
C MET A 147 -8.16 -4.44 -10.44
N LEU A 148 -8.59 -3.20 -10.30
CA LEU A 148 -10.01 -2.83 -10.23
C LEU A 148 -10.74 -3.07 -11.55
N LEU A 149 -10.09 -2.74 -12.67
CA LEU A 149 -10.68 -2.84 -14.01
C LEU A 149 -10.48 -4.23 -14.65
N LYS A 150 -9.78 -5.16 -13.99
CA LYS A 150 -9.36 -6.46 -14.56
C LYS A 150 -8.75 -6.31 -15.97
N SER A 151 -8.08 -5.19 -16.24
CA SER A 151 -7.48 -4.91 -17.54
C SER A 151 -6.04 -5.41 -17.56
N PRO A 152 -5.75 -6.51 -18.29
CA PRO A 152 -4.38 -7.02 -18.42
C PRO A 152 -3.44 -6.00 -19.09
N ALA A 153 -3.98 -5.11 -19.92
CA ALA A 153 -3.21 -4.07 -20.59
C ALA A 153 -2.68 -3.02 -19.61
N ILE A 154 -3.47 -2.60 -18.61
CA ILE A 154 -3.04 -1.63 -17.60
C ILE A 154 -2.05 -2.28 -16.63
N MET A 155 -2.24 -3.57 -16.29
CA MET A 155 -1.28 -4.33 -15.48
C MET A 155 0.06 -4.49 -16.22
N ALA A 156 0.05 -4.77 -17.51
CA ALA A 156 1.25 -4.89 -18.35
C ALA A 156 2.01 -3.57 -18.47
N THR A 157 1.31 -2.43 -18.55
CA THR A 157 1.93 -1.10 -18.64
C THR A 157 2.64 -0.74 -17.33
N GLY A 158 2.06 -1.08 -16.17
CA GLY A 158 2.70 -0.91 -14.87
C GLY A 158 3.94 -1.78 -14.69
N MET A 159 3.97 -2.99 -15.26
CA MET A 159 5.12 -3.89 -15.25
C MET A 159 6.19 -3.50 -16.29
N ALA A 160 5.81 -3.02 -17.47
CA ALA A 160 6.74 -2.65 -18.52
C ALA A 160 7.57 -1.41 -18.17
N SER A 161 7.00 -0.46 -17.44
CA SER A 161 7.73 0.72 -16.93
C SER A 161 8.78 0.36 -15.88
N ALA A 162 8.64 -0.77 -15.19
CA ALA A 162 9.63 -1.28 -14.25
C ALA A 162 10.84 -1.93 -14.95
N GLN A 163 10.70 -2.40 -16.20
CA GLN A 163 11.77 -3.06 -16.96
C GLN A 163 12.60 -2.10 -17.82
N SER A 164 12.15 -0.86 -18.03
CA SER A 164 12.86 0.12 -18.87
C SER A 164 13.90 0.97 -18.14
N VAL A 165 14.19 0.67 -16.88
CA VAL A 165 15.18 1.39 -16.02
C VAL A 165 16.29 0.44 -15.55
N ALA A 166 16.59 -0.61 -16.30
CA ALA A 166 17.74 -1.49 -16.08
C ALA A 166 18.87 -1.17 -17.06
#